data_b8e0c6fd650eeeb85bdaf697a5556a26
#
_entry.id   b8e0c6fd650eeeb85bdaf697a5556a26
#
_cell.length_a   1.000
_cell.length_b   1.000
_cell.length_c   1.000
_cell.angle_alpha   90.00
_cell.angle_beta   90.00
_cell.angle_gamma   90.00
#
_symmetry.space_group_name_H-M   'P 1'
#
loop_
_entity.id
_entity.type
_entity.pdbx_description
1 polymer ?
#
loop_
_entity_poly.entity_id
_entity_poly.type
_entity_poly.pdbx_seq_one_letter_code
_entity_poly.pdbx_strand_id
1 'polypeptide(L)'
;MYEQREIQRYQEQICSFIESLGISIIPQKLNAPSFLPGLELGPNCIYVDAEKLLYPGDLLHEAGHLAVTTAAQRHAVGSKALELPWPTDGEEIGTVLWSYAAARHLEIPLDIVFHSDGYKNDSTWLITNFQQGNYIGLPLLQWMGLCYDEQQALLHQVPPFPSMRKWLRD
;
A
#
# COMPACT_ATOMS: atom_id res chain seq x y z
N MET A 1 -18.34 12.37 -6.93
CA MET A 1 -17.14 13.24 -6.76
C MET A 1 -17.05 13.59 -5.29
N TYR A 2 -15.95 13.27 -4.63
CA TYR A 2 -15.75 13.54 -3.21
C TYR A 2 -15.52 15.04 -2.97
N GLU A 3 -16.00 15.55 -1.85
CA GLU A 3 -15.68 16.93 -1.43
C GLU A 3 -14.24 17.03 -0.93
N GLN A 4 -13.62 18.19 -1.07
CA GLN A 4 -12.22 18.40 -0.64
C GLN A 4 -11.98 18.04 0.84
N ARG A 5 -12.97 18.27 1.70
CA ARG A 5 -12.91 17.89 3.12
C ARG A 5 -12.90 16.39 3.34
N GLU A 6 -13.61 15.63 2.51
CA GLU A 6 -13.60 14.17 2.57
C GLU A 6 -12.25 13.62 2.14
N ILE A 7 -11.69 14.13 1.05
CA ILE A 7 -10.35 13.78 0.56
C ILE A 7 -9.30 14.05 1.63
N GLN A 8 -9.34 15.21 2.28
CA GLN A 8 -8.41 15.54 3.35
C GLN A 8 -8.57 14.58 4.54
N ARG A 9 -9.78 14.23 4.94
CA ARG A 9 -10.04 13.26 6.00
C ARG A 9 -9.45 11.89 5.67
N TYR A 10 -9.62 11.41 4.43
CA TYR A 10 -9.01 10.14 4.01
C TYR A 10 -7.49 10.21 4.03
N GLN A 11 -6.90 11.31 3.60
CA GLN A 11 -5.46 11.51 3.65
C GLN A 11 -4.93 11.45 5.11
N GLU A 12 -5.58 12.17 6.03
CA GLU A 12 -5.22 12.17 7.46
C GLU A 12 -5.34 10.77 8.07
N GLN A 13 -6.40 10.03 7.73
CA GLN A 13 -6.62 8.66 8.18
C GLN A 13 -5.55 7.71 7.65
N ILE A 14 -5.18 7.82 6.38
CA ILE A 14 -4.11 7.05 5.73
C ILE A 14 -2.76 7.35 6.40
N CYS A 15 -2.43 8.63 6.57
CA CYS A 15 -1.18 9.03 7.21
C CYS A 15 -1.07 8.48 8.63
N SER A 16 -2.11 8.64 9.45
CA SER A 16 -2.15 8.11 10.81
C SER A 16 -1.97 6.59 10.87
N PHE A 17 -2.57 5.88 9.93
CA PHE A 17 -2.41 4.43 9.82
C PHE A 17 -0.97 4.05 9.49
N ILE A 18 -0.38 4.66 8.45
CA ILE A 18 1.00 4.40 8.02
C ILE A 18 1.99 4.66 9.16
N GLU A 19 1.84 5.77 9.87
CA GLU A 19 2.68 6.12 11.02
C GLU A 19 2.50 5.13 12.18
N SER A 20 1.29 4.62 12.39
CA SER A 20 1.02 3.59 13.41
C SER A 20 1.76 2.27 13.14
N LEU A 21 2.15 2.01 11.89
CA LEU A 21 2.96 0.87 11.48
C LEU A 21 4.46 1.08 11.71
N GLY A 22 4.87 2.28 12.11
CA GLY A 22 6.28 2.66 12.27
C GLY A 22 6.96 3.10 10.97
N ILE A 23 6.19 3.38 9.92
CA ILE A 23 6.68 4.01 8.69
C ILE A 23 6.53 5.51 8.85
N SER A 24 7.61 6.27 8.67
CA SER A 24 7.59 7.73 8.84
C SER A 24 7.04 8.42 7.59
N ILE A 25 6.19 9.42 7.79
CA ILE A 25 5.78 10.36 6.74
C ILE A 25 6.53 11.66 6.94
N ILE A 26 7.32 12.05 5.95
CA ILE A 26 8.23 13.20 6.04
C ILE A 26 7.82 14.26 5.01
N PRO A 27 7.30 15.41 5.45
CA PRO A 27 7.03 16.52 4.53
C PRO A 27 8.31 17.01 3.87
N GLN A 28 8.33 17.02 2.53
CA GLN A 28 9.51 17.44 1.77
C GLN A 28 9.10 17.97 0.39
N LYS A 29 9.69 19.09 -0.06
CA LYS A 29 9.57 19.53 -1.45
C LYS A 29 10.41 18.62 -2.36
N LEU A 30 9.76 18.01 -3.34
CA LEU A 30 10.40 17.13 -4.30
C LEU A 30 10.77 17.93 -5.56
N ASN A 31 12.07 18.01 -5.88
CA ASN A 31 12.57 18.81 -7.00
C ASN A 31 12.53 18.05 -8.34
N ALA A 32 12.53 16.71 -8.30
CA ALA A 32 12.44 15.87 -9.48
C ALA A 32 11.01 15.34 -9.68
N PRO A 33 10.62 15.00 -10.93
CA PRO A 33 9.39 14.24 -11.16
C PRO A 33 9.49 12.89 -10.46
N SER A 34 8.52 12.57 -9.62
CA SER A 34 8.36 11.23 -9.02
C SER A 34 7.38 10.39 -9.87
N PHE A 35 7.47 9.06 -9.75
CA PHE A 35 6.57 8.15 -10.46
C PHE A 35 5.12 8.41 -10.07
N LEU A 36 4.85 8.52 -8.75
CA LEU A 36 3.59 9.00 -8.22
C LEU A 36 3.77 10.47 -7.80
N PRO A 37 2.92 11.39 -8.29
CA PRO A 37 3.09 12.81 -8.04
C PRO A 37 3.14 13.14 -6.54
N GLY A 38 4.21 13.79 -6.11
CA GLY A 38 4.37 14.24 -4.73
C GLY A 38 4.82 13.18 -3.74
N LEU A 39 5.21 11.97 -4.18
CA LEU A 39 5.66 10.89 -3.31
C LEU A 39 7.05 10.38 -3.73
N GLU A 40 7.88 10.08 -2.75
CA GLU A 40 9.17 9.42 -2.93
C GLU A 40 9.46 8.51 -1.73
N LEU A 41 9.94 7.29 -2.00
CA LEU A 41 10.28 6.33 -0.97
C LEU A 41 11.71 6.51 -0.46
N GLY A 42 11.86 6.40 0.85
CA GLY A 42 13.15 6.41 1.53
C GLY A 42 13.28 5.29 2.57
N PRO A 43 14.35 5.30 3.37
CA PRO A 43 14.60 4.28 4.38
C PRO A 43 13.48 4.22 5.42
N ASN A 44 12.59 3.25 5.28
CA ASN A 44 11.39 3.08 6.11
C ASN A 44 10.55 4.37 6.26
N CYS A 45 10.49 5.18 5.19
CA CYS A 45 9.74 6.42 5.17
C CYS A 45 9.17 6.75 3.78
N ILE A 46 8.21 7.65 3.76
CA ILE A 46 7.64 8.26 2.56
C ILE A 46 7.83 9.77 2.65
N TYR A 47 8.55 10.34 1.70
CA TYR A 47 8.64 11.79 1.52
C TYR A 47 7.41 12.28 0.78
N VAL A 48 6.76 13.32 1.31
CA VAL A 48 5.49 13.82 0.78
C VAL A 48 5.60 15.30 0.47
N ASP A 49 5.42 15.64 -0.80
CA ASP A 49 5.24 17.02 -1.28
C ASP A 49 3.74 17.31 -1.39
N ALA A 50 3.20 17.97 -0.36
CA ALA A 50 1.77 18.26 -0.28
C ALA A 50 1.25 19.16 -1.41
N GLU A 51 2.13 19.94 -2.06
CA GLU A 51 1.75 20.78 -3.21
C GLU A 51 1.58 19.97 -4.50
N LYS A 52 2.17 18.77 -4.56
CA LYS A 52 2.18 17.89 -5.75
C LYS A 52 1.35 16.62 -5.58
N LEU A 53 1.02 16.22 -4.36
CA LEU A 53 0.22 15.03 -4.09
C LEU A 53 -1.19 15.19 -4.69
N LEU A 54 -1.51 14.38 -5.70
CA LEU A 54 -2.79 14.42 -6.40
C LEU A 54 -3.82 13.46 -5.79
N TYR A 55 -3.39 12.25 -5.43
CA TYR A 55 -4.26 11.17 -4.98
C TYR A 55 -3.78 10.65 -3.61
N PRO A 56 -4.57 10.85 -2.53
CA PRO A 56 -4.16 10.37 -1.20
C PRO A 56 -4.04 8.85 -1.11
N GLY A 57 -4.75 8.11 -1.95
CA GLY A 57 -4.67 6.66 -2.03
C GLY A 57 -3.29 6.13 -2.46
N ASP A 58 -2.52 6.93 -3.21
CA ASP A 58 -1.16 6.59 -3.60
C ASP A 58 -0.22 6.41 -2.40
N LEU A 59 -0.53 7.07 -1.27
CA LEU A 59 0.19 6.84 0.00
C LEU A 59 0.07 5.39 0.49
N LEU A 60 -1.10 4.74 0.30
CA LEU A 60 -1.26 3.33 0.65
C LEU A 60 -0.47 2.43 -0.29
N HIS A 61 -0.39 2.77 -1.58
CA HIS A 61 0.42 2.03 -2.53
C HIS A 61 1.91 2.11 -2.16
N GLU A 62 2.43 3.31 -1.91
CA GLU A 62 3.83 3.50 -1.50
C GLU A 62 4.13 2.84 -0.15
N ALA A 63 3.21 2.93 0.82
CA ALA A 63 3.34 2.20 2.07
C ALA A 63 3.33 0.68 1.87
N GLY A 64 2.56 0.18 0.91
CA GLY A 64 2.52 -1.23 0.52
C GLY A 64 3.88 -1.74 0.03
N HIS A 65 4.61 -0.97 -0.77
CA HIS A 65 5.98 -1.31 -1.18
C HIS A 65 6.89 -1.51 0.03
N LEU A 66 6.84 -0.62 1.00
CA LEU A 66 7.61 -0.76 2.24
C LEU A 66 7.13 -1.94 3.08
N ALA A 67 5.81 -2.17 3.12
CA ALA A 67 5.20 -3.20 3.95
C ALA A 67 5.54 -4.63 3.48
N VAL A 68 5.56 -4.89 2.17
CA VAL A 68 5.88 -6.21 1.60
C VAL A 68 7.38 -6.47 1.50
N THR A 69 8.19 -5.44 1.67
CA THR A 69 9.66 -5.54 1.70
C THR A 69 10.12 -6.06 3.08
N THR A 70 11.15 -6.91 3.10
CA THR A 70 11.74 -7.38 4.37
C THR A 70 12.25 -6.23 5.22
N ALA A 71 12.28 -6.41 6.54
CA ALA A 71 12.73 -5.36 7.47
C ALA A 71 14.13 -4.81 7.12
N ALA A 72 15.07 -5.68 6.76
CA ALA A 72 16.43 -5.29 6.38
C ALA A 72 16.44 -4.43 5.10
N GLN A 73 15.74 -4.84 4.06
CA GLN A 73 15.67 -4.13 2.78
C GLN A 73 14.83 -2.85 2.88
N ARG A 74 13.80 -2.82 3.71
CA ARG A 74 12.97 -1.62 3.96
C ARG A 74 13.80 -0.43 4.43
N HIS A 75 14.79 -0.67 5.27
CA HIS A 75 15.72 0.38 5.72
C HIS A 75 16.80 0.74 4.69
N ALA A 76 16.94 -0.04 3.62
CA ALA A 76 17.85 0.23 2.51
C ALA A 76 17.18 0.99 1.34
N VAL A 77 15.85 1.12 1.35
CA VAL A 77 15.10 1.83 0.30
C VAL A 77 15.63 3.25 0.12
N GLY A 78 15.81 3.68 -1.13
CA GLY A 78 16.40 4.97 -1.48
C GLY A 78 17.92 5.03 -1.37
N SER A 79 18.60 3.94 -1.02
CA SER A 79 20.06 3.86 -0.92
C SER A 79 20.68 2.85 -1.88
N LYS A 80 22.01 2.89 -2.03
CA LYS A 80 22.77 1.92 -2.84
C LYS A 80 22.84 0.52 -2.19
N ALA A 81 22.41 0.38 -0.96
CA ALA A 81 22.38 -0.90 -0.25
C ALA A 81 21.14 -1.73 -0.58
N LEU A 82 20.15 -1.15 -1.25
CA LEU A 82 18.97 -1.85 -1.71
C LEU A 82 19.34 -2.88 -2.78
N GLU A 83 18.91 -4.13 -2.57
CA GLU A 83 19.08 -5.18 -3.57
C GLU A 83 18.14 -4.96 -4.76
N LEU A 84 18.66 -5.06 -5.97
CA LEU A 84 17.91 -4.84 -7.20
C LEU A 84 17.66 -6.15 -7.95
N PRO A 85 16.56 -6.31 -8.69
CA PRO A 85 15.50 -5.30 -8.93
C PRO A 85 14.60 -5.11 -7.71
N TRP A 86 14.20 -3.88 -7.44
CA TRP A 86 13.22 -3.55 -6.42
C TRP A 86 12.28 -2.41 -6.91
N PRO A 87 10.96 -2.49 -6.71
CA PRO A 87 10.27 -3.72 -6.30
C PRO A 87 10.34 -4.80 -7.38
N THR A 88 10.27 -6.06 -6.99
CA THR A 88 10.06 -7.17 -7.93
C THR A 88 8.62 -7.20 -8.40
N ASP A 89 8.33 -7.89 -9.52
CA ASP A 89 6.95 -8.06 -10.00
C ASP A 89 6.03 -8.70 -8.95
N GLY A 90 6.56 -9.63 -8.14
CA GLY A 90 5.84 -10.25 -7.04
C GLY A 90 5.55 -9.27 -5.90
N GLU A 91 6.49 -8.42 -5.56
CA GLU A 91 6.29 -7.36 -4.57
C GLU A 91 5.28 -6.33 -5.04
N GLU A 92 5.30 -5.97 -6.33
CA GLU A 92 4.29 -5.07 -6.92
C GLU A 92 2.88 -5.65 -6.78
N ILE A 93 2.69 -6.92 -7.16
CA ILE A 93 1.39 -7.61 -7.02
C ILE A 93 0.98 -7.66 -5.54
N GLY A 94 1.90 -7.97 -4.64
CA GLY A 94 1.67 -7.97 -3.19
C GLY A 94 1.27 -6.60 -2.66
N THR A 95 1.93 -5.54 -3.14
CA THR A 95 1.64 -4.14 -2.80
C THR A 95 0.21 -3.74 -3.16
N VAL A 96 -0.23 -4.06 -4.37
CA VAL A 96 -1.60 -3.77 -4.83
C VAL A 96 -2.63 -4.45 -3.92
N LEU A 97 -2.44 -5.73 -3.60
CA LEU A 97 -3.37 -6.46 -2.73
C LEU A 97 -3.29 -6.00 -1.27
N TRP A 98 -2.12 -5.63 -0.77
CA TRP A 98 -1.93 -5.01 0.54
C TRP A 98 -2.69 -3.69 0.65
N SER A 99 -2.64 -2.85 -0.38
CA SER A 99 -3.35 -1.58 -0.44
C SER A 99 -4.87 -1.77 -0.39
N TYR A 100 -5.38 -2.84 -1.02
CA TYR A 100 -6.78 -3.22 -0.89
C TYR A 100 -7.15 -3.60 0.56
N ALA A 101 -6.33 -4.42 1.22
CA ALA A 101 -6.57 -4.79 2.61
C ALA A 101 -6.56 -3.56 3.53
N ALA A 102 -5.63 -2.62 3.31
CA ALA A 102 -5.54 -1.38 4.05
C ALA A 102 -6.77 -0.49 3.83
N ALA A 103 -7.22 -0.32 2.59
CA ALA A 103 -8.44 0.41 2.27
C ALA A 103 -9.68 -0.20 2.97
N ARG A 104 -9.79 -1.53 2.99
CA ARG A 104 -10.88 -2.25 3.70
C ARG A 104 -10.80 -2.06 5.21
N HIS A 105 -9.60 -2.11 5.78
CA HIS A 105 -9.38 -1.90 7.21
C HIS A 105 -9.73 -0.49 7.67
N LEU A 106 -9.39 0.50 6.84
CA LEU A 106 -9.65 1.92 7.09
C LEU A 106 -11.06 2.37 6.66
N GLU A 107 -11.86 1.49 6.06
CA GLU A 107 -13.16 1.81 5.49
C GLU A 107 -13.11 2.97 4.47
N ILE A 108 -12.01 3.04 3.71
CA ILE A 108 -11.82 4.02 2.65
C ILE A 108 -12.41 3.46 1.35
N PRO A 109 -13.16 4.27 0.59
CA PRO A 109 -13.68 3.87 -0.71
C PRO A 109 -12.55 3.40 -1.65
N LEU A 110 -12.77 2.28 -2.34
CA LEU A 110 -11.74 1.66 -3.16
C LEU A 110 -11.27 2.53 -4.34
N ASP A 111 -12.14 3.39 -4.85
CA ASP A 111 -11.81 4.33 -5.93
C ASP A 111 -10.93 5.51 -5.48
N ILE A 112 -10.77 5.72 -4.18
CA ILE A 112 -9.76 6.62 -3.61
C ILE A 112 -8.35 6.01 -3.75
N VAL A 113 -8.23 4.69 -3.56
CA VAL A 113 -6.95 3.97 -3.65
C VAL A 113 -6.67 3.53 -5.09
N PHE A 114 -7.66 2.94 -5.75
CA PHE A 114 -7.57 2.50 -7.13
C PHE A 114 -8.25 3.52 -8.05
N HIS A 115 -7.69 4.74 -8.11
CA HIS A 115 -8.23 5.83 -8.90
C HIS A 115 -8.02 5.62 -10.42
N SER A 116 -8.83 6.29 -11.25
CA SER A 116 -8.87 6.07 -12.70
C SER A 116 -7.55 6.37 -13.43
N ASP A 117 -6.75 7.29 -12.89
CA ASP A 117 -5.48 7.70 -13.51
C ASP A 117 -4.29 6.83 -13.08
N GLY A 118 -4.54 5.85 -12.20
CA GLY A 118 -3.55 4.89 -11.74
C GLY A 118 -3.70 3.52 -12.42
N TYR A 119 -2.79 2.59 -12.08
CA TYR A 119 -2.90 1.17 -12.42
C TYR A 119 -3.06 0.88 -13.91
N LYS A 120 -2.49 1.71 -14.79
CA LYS A 120 -2.53 1.56 -16.26
C LYS A 120 -3.96 1.43 -16.82
N ASN A 121 -4.93 2.10 -16.20
CA ASN A 121 -6.38 2.05 -16.47
C ASN A 121 -7.08 0.73 -16.06
N ASP A 122 -6.44 -0.12 -15.25
CA ASP A 122 -7.02 -1.37 -14.76
C ASP A 122 -7.77 -1.22 -13.42
N SER A 123 -7.95 0.01 -12.93
CA SER A 123 -8.57 0.31 -11.62
C SER A 123 -9.94 -0.36 -11.44
N THR A 124 -10.82 -0.22 -12.42
CA THR A 124 -12.17 -0.85 -12.38
C THR A 124 -12.08 -2.36 -12.33
N TRP A 125 -11.16 -2.95 -13.09
CA TRP A 125 -10.93 -4.39 -13.13
C TRP A 125 -10.41 -4.90 -11.78
N LEU A 126 -9.44 -4.20 -11.17
CA LEU A 126 -8.91 -4.52 -9.84
C LEU A 126 -10.02 -4.48 -8.78
N ILE A 127 -10.78 -3.38 -8.71
CA ILE A 127 -11.87 -3.21 -7.75
C ILE A 127 -12.89 -4.34 -7.90
N THR A 128 -13.31 -4.64 -9.13
CA THR A 128 -14.31 -5.69 -9.41
C THR A 128 -13.81 -7.06 -8.95
N ASN A 129 -12.57 -7.43 -9.30
CA ASN A 129 -11.99 -8.72 -8.89
C ASN A 129 -11.90 -8.83 -7.37
N PHE A 130 -11.36 -7.83 -6.71
CA PHE A 130 -11.22 -7.85 -5.25
C PHE A 130 -12.57 -7.90 -4.52
N GLN A 131 -13.58 -7.18 -5.01
CA GLN A 131 -14.94 -7.25 -4.45
C GLN A 131 -15.59 -8.63 -4.64
N GLN A 132 -15.22 -9.35 -5.69
CA GLN A 132 -15.66 -10.72 -5.94
C GLN A 132 -14.85 -11.79 -5.19
N GLY A 133 -13.85 -11.40 -4.43
CA GLY A 133 -12.97 -12.32 -3.71
C GLY A 133 -11.85 -12.92 -4.57
N ASN A 134 -11.64 -12.42 -5.79
CA ASN A 134 -10.53 -12.82 -6.65
C ASN A 134 -9.27 -12.06 -6.24
N TYR A 135 -8.59 -12.54 -5.22
CA TYR A 135 -7.44 -11.88 -4.60
C TYR A 135 -6.13 -12.26 -5.29
N ILE A 136 -5.83 -11.60 -6.41
CA ILE A 136 -4.56 -11.78 -7.13
C ILE A 136 -3.44 -11.32 -6.21
N GLY A 137 -2.46 -12.21 -5.96
CA GLY A 137 -1.35 -11.95 -5.04
C GLY A 137 -1.54 -12.50 -3.62
N LEU A 138 -2.71 -13.08 -3.28
CA LEU A 138 -2.95 -13.66 -1.96
C LEU A 138 -1.90 -14.71 -1.54
N PRO A 139 -1.47 -15.65 -2.41
CA PRO A 139 -0.41 -16.60 -2.07
C PRO A 139 0.92 -15.91 -1.71
N LEU A 140 1.22 -14.75 -2.32
CA LEU A 140 2.42 -13.98 -2.01
C LEU A 140 2.34 -13.33 -0.63
N LEU A 141 1.23 -12.67 -0.30
CA LEU A 141 1.02 -12.08 1.03
C LEU A 141 1.01 -13.15 2.13
N GLN A 142 0.43 -14.32 1.84
CA GLN A 142 0.44 -15.45 2.76
C GLN A 142 1.86 -16.01 2.95
N TRP A 143 2.63 -16.17 1.88
CA TRP A 143 4.04 -16.58 1.96
C TRP A 143 4.89 -15.56 2.74
N MET A 144 4.63 -14.27 2.59
CA MET A 144 5.25 -13.20 3.39
C MET A 144 4.80 -13.20 4.86
N GLY A 145 3.83 -14.05 5.23
CA GLY A 145 3.31 -14.17 6.59
C GLY A 145 2.36 -13.06 7.01
N LEU A 146 1.83 -12.27 6.06
CA LEU A 146 1.02 -11.09 6.34
C LEU A 146 -0.46 -11.40 6.55
N CYS A 147 -0.98 -12.47 5.94
CA CYS A 147 -2.38 -12.88 6.04
C CYS A 147 -2.54 -14.38 5.85
N TYR A 148 -3.78 -14.85 5.91
CA TYR A 148 -4.17 -16.23 5.59
C TYR A 148 -5.30 -16.24 4.55
N ASP A 149 -5.28 -17.23 3.65
CA ASP A 149 -6.44 -17.62 2.87
C ASP A 149 -7.50 -18.30 3.76
N GLU A 150 -8.65 -18.67 3.19
CA GLU A 150 -9.74 -19.29 3.95
C GLU A 150 -9.33 -20.61 4.62
N GLN A 151 -8.52 -21.44 3.96
CA GLN A 151 -8.09 -22.73 4.50
C GLN A 151 -7.15 -22.55 5.69
N GLN A 152 -6.14 -21.72 5.55
CA GLN A 152 -5.18 -21.44 6.62
C GLN A 152 -5.83 -20.68 7.78
N ALA A 153 -6.71 -19.75 7.48
CA ALA A 153 -7.47 -19.02 8.48
C ALA A 153 -8.32 -19.97 9.35
N LEU A 154 -8.99 -20.94 8.73
CA LEU A 154 -9.76 -21.96 9.44
C LEU A 154 -8.86 -22.82 10.35
N LEU A 155 -7.71 -23.27 9.86
CA LEU A 155 -6.75 -24.07 10.65
C LEU A 155 -6.21 -23.30 11.85
N HIS A 156 -5.99 -22.01 11.70
CA HIS A 156 -5.45 -21.15 12.75
C HIS A 156 -6.52 -20.45 13.60
N GLN A 157 -7.81 -20.67 13.31
CA GLN A 157 -8.96 -20.07 14.01
C GLN A 157 -8.90 -18.51 14.04
N VAL A 158 -8.54 -17.91 12.91
CA VAL A 158 -8.46 -16.47 12.73
C VAL A 158 -9.24 -16.05 11.47
N PRO A 159 -9.59 -14.77 11.33
CA PRO A 159 -10.24 -14.30 10.10
C PRO A 159 -9.33 -14.44 8.88
N PRO A 160 -9.88 -14.81 7.70
CA PRO A 160 -9.16 -14.84 6.44
C PRO A 160 -8.91 -13.43 5.89
N PHE A 161 -8.06 -13.33 4.86
CA PHE A 161 -7.93 -12.13 4.06
C PHE A 161 -9.34 -11.61 3.62
N PRO A 162 -9.61 -10.29 3.67
CA PRO A 162 -8.67 -9.18 3.81
C PRO A 162 -8.24 -8.82 5.24
N SER A 163 -8.59 -9.61 6.25
CA SER A 163 -8.03 -9.42 7.59
C SER A 163 -6.55 -9.77 7.60
N MET A 164 -5.73 -8.82 8.03
CA MET A 164 -4.29 -8.99 8.10
C MET A 164 -3.87 -9.51 9.48
N ARG A 165 -2.89 -10.42 9.50
CA ARG A 165 -2.25 -10.90 10.74
C ARG A 165 -1.26 -9.89 11.28
N LYS A 166 -0.52 -9.29 10.37
CA LYS A 166 0.40 -8.17 10.59
C LYS A 166 0.49 -7.35 9.31
N TRP A 167 0.86 -6.10 9.46
CA TRP A 167 0.92 -5.18 8.33
C TRP A 167 2.29 -5.06 7.70
N LEU A 168 3.36 -5.46 8.38
CA LEU A 168 4.73 -5.38 7.87
C LEU A 168 5.34 -6.78 7.80
N ARG A 169 6.06 -7.04 6.70
CA ARG A 169 6.89 -8.23 6.55
C ARG A 169 8.13 -8.12 7.45
N ASP A 170 8.54 -9.24 8.05
CA ASP A 170 9.75 -9.32 8.88
C ASP A 170 11.02 -9.12 8.08
#